data_9c694a9d83f4263d9544b318df00d946
#
_entry.id   9c694a9d83f4263d9544b318df00d946
#
_cell.length_a   1.000
_cell.length_b   1.000
_cell.length_c   1.000
_cell.angle_alpha   90.00
_cell.angle_beta   90.00
_cell.angle_gamma   90.00
#
_symmetry.space_group_name_H-M   'P 1'
#
loop_
_entity.id
_entity.type
_entity.pdbx_description
1 polymer ?
#
loop_
_entity_poly.entity_id
_entity_poly.type
_entity_poly.pdbx_seq_one_letter_code
_entity_poly.pdbx_strand_id
1 'polypeptide(L)'
;MTIGITGQTGFMGTHLYNYLGLQDNVKRIDFKDEFFKDESVFQNWVSQCDVIVHLAAMNRHGDPQVIYDTNISLVQKLISACERSNSMPHILFSSSTQEEKDNLYGKSKLDGRKLLESWATRNQAKFTGLIIPNVFGPFGNPYYNSFIATFCHQLTHNETPKIDIDGEVKLIYVGELVEEIWKTIKISQGNSVSNTVKHSETTKVSKVLSLLNNYKENYYEKGIFPNLKDSFERNLFNTFVTYIDHENYFPHPLTLHTDDRGSFVETSKVEGGQNSFSTTVPGITRGNHYHLRKAERFTVIKGKAKIELRRIGTDKVHTFFLDGDKQPCYVDMPIWHTHNITNIGDDILYTVFWISEHYNAEDGDTYFETV
;
A
#
# COMPACT_ATOMS: atom_id res chain seq x y z
N MET A 1 17.92 21.95 5.02
CA MET A 1 18.80 20.87 4.53
C MET A 1 18.43 20.59 3.08
N THR A 2 19.43 20.56 2.21
CA THR A 2 19.28 20.36 0.78
C THR A 2 19.65 18.92 0.42
N ILE A 3 18.73 18.17 -0.19
CA ILE A 3 18.90 16.74 -0.48
C ILE A 3 18.78 16.49 -1.98
N GLY A 4 19.78 15.84 -2.55
CA GLY A 4 19.78 15.34 -3.91
C GLY A 4 19.71 13.82 -3.96
N ILE A 5 19.04 13.27 -4.99
CA ILE A 5 18.87 11.81 -5.16
C ILE A 5 19.29 11.46 -6.57
N THR A 6 20.40 10.71 -6.72
CA THR A 6 20.72 10.14 -8.04
C THR A 6 19.84 8.94 -8.32
N GLY A 7 19.41 8.76 -9.57
CA GLY A 7 18.39 7.77 -9.89
C GLY A 7 17.01 8.14 -9.35
N GLN A 8 16.72 9.44 -9.26
CA GLN A 8 15.48 10.02 -8.73
C GLN A 8 14.23 9.47 -9.41
N THR A 9 14.27 9.21 -10.72
CA THR A 9 13.14 8.71 -11.51
C THR A 9 12.93 7.18 -11.40
N GLY A 10 13.87 6.49 -10.75
CA GLY A 10 13.75 5.05 -10.50
C GLY A 10 12.75 4.72 -9.38
N PHE A 11 12.45 3.43 -9.20
CA PHE A 11 11.47 2.94 -8.24
C PHE A 11 11.70 3.51 -6.82
N MET A 12 12.84 3.26 -6.19
CA MET A 12 13.14 3.78 -4.85
C MET A 12 13.29 5.31 -4.85
N GLY A 13 13.87 5.87 -5.92
CA GLY A 13 14.14 7.31 -6.04
C GLY A 13 12.86 8.14 -6.03
N THR A 14 11.85 7.73 -6.79
CA THR A 14 10.54 8.40 -6.84
C THR A 14 9.84 8.38 -5.49
N HIS A 15 9.83 7.24 -4.81
CA HIS A 15 9.24 7.14 -3.47
C HIS A 15 9.96 8.03 -2.45
N LEU A 16 11.30 8.01 -2.45
CA LEU A 16 12.08 8.85 -1.54
C LEU A 16 11.89 10.33 -1.86
N TYR A 17 11.91 10.73 -3.13
CA TYR A 17 11.71 12.11 -3.53
C TYR A 17 10.35 12.64 -3.08
N ASN A 18 9.29 11.86 -3.28
CA ASN A 18 7.95 12.23 -2.85
C ASN A 18 7.84 12.29 -1.31
N TYR A 19 8.38 11.30 -0.61
CA TYR A 19 8.38 11.27 0.85
C TYR A 19 9.12 12.48 1.46
N LEU A 20 10.27 12.84 0.90
CA LEU A 20 11.03 14.03 1.35
C LEU A 20 10.27 15.33 1.12
N GLY A 21 9.35 15.37 0.14
CA GLY A 21 8.47 16.52 -0.08
C GLY A 21 7.43 16.75 1.02
N LEU A 22 7.20 15.76 1.87
CA LEU A 22 6.31 15.84 3.03
C LEU A 22 7.05 16.25 4.31
N GLN A 23 8.37 16.44 4.24
CA GLN A 23 9.18 16.77 5.41
C GLN A 23 9.42 18.26 5.51
N ASP A 24 9.19 18.82 6.70
CA ASP A 24 9.52 20.21 6.96
C ASP A 24 11.02 20.49 6.87
N ASN A 25 11.38 21.68 6.36
CA ASN A 25 12.76 22.16 6.26
C ASN A 25 13.69 21.31 5.35
N VAL A 26 13.10 20.54 4.40
CA VAL A 26 13.83 19.84 3.35
C VAL A 26 13.65 20.57 2.01
N LYS A 27 14.79 20.92 1.39
CA LYS A 27 14.84 21.39 0.00
C LYS A 27 15.33 20.22 -0.86
N ARG A 28 14.48 19.76 -1.77
CA ARG A 28 14.86 18.75 -2.77
C ARG A 28 15.51 19.43 -3.96
N ILE A 29 16.58 18.86 -4.50
CA ILE A 29 17.19 19.29 -5.76
C ILE A 29 16.97 18.22 -6.80
N ASP A 30 16.36 18.61 -7.91
CA ASP A 30 16.07 17.72 -9.03
C ASP A 30 17.35 17.17 -9.64
N PHE A 31 17.32 15.89 -9.95
CA PHE A 31 18.38 15.16 -10.63
C PHE A 31 17.87 14.54 -11.93
N LYS A 32 18.70 14.64 -12.97
CA LYS A 32 18.47 13.96 -14.25
C LYS A 32 19.65 13.08 -14.60
N ASP A 33 19.40 11.90 -15.15
CA ASP A 33 20.46 10.93 -15.49
C ASP A 33 21.46 11.48 -16.50
N GLU A 34 21.06 12.47 -17.33
CA GLU A 34 21.94 13.20 -18.25
C GLU A 34 23.07 13.95 -17.52
N PHE A 35 22.88 14.32 -16.24
CA PHE A 35 23.91 15.01 -15.45
C PHE A 35 25.19 14.17 -15.33
N PHE A 36 25.08 12.84 -15.33
CA PHE A 36 26.25 11.97 -15.37
C PHE A 36 27.07 12.05 -16.66
N LYS A 37 26.54 12.65 -17.73
CA LYS A 37 27.23 12.81 -19.02
C LYS A 37 27.97 14.15 -19.16
N ASP A 38 27.65 15.13 -18.30
CA ASP A 38 28.26 16.46 -18.27
C ASP A 38 28.88 16.71 -16.91
N GLU A 39 30.21 16.69 -16.86
CA GLU A 39 30.97 16.86 -15.61
C GLU A 39 30.69 18.19 -14.93
N SER A 40 30.51 19.28 -15.68
CA SER A 40 30.32 20.62 -15.12
C SER A 40 28.93 20.76 -14.50
N VAL A 41 27.91 20.23 -15.17
CA VAL A 41 26.54 20.19 -14.65
C VAL A 41 26.46 19.32 -13.40
N PHE A 42 27.11 18.14 -13.41
CA PHE A 42 27.08 17.24 -12.26
C PHE A 42 27.85 17.81 -11.05
N GLN A 43 28.99 18.46 -11.26
CA GLN A 43 29.72 19.18 -10.19
C GLN A 43 28.87 20.29 -9.58
N ASN A 44 28.23 21.11 -10.41
CA ASN A 44 27.34 22.17 -9.95
C ASN A 44 26.16 21.60 -9.13
N TRP A 45 25.58 20.48 -9.56
CA TRP A 45 24.51 19.82 -8.81
C TRP A 45 25.00 19.30 -7.46
N VAL A 46 26.14 18.61 -7.41
CA VAL A 46 26.76 18.10 -6.17
C VAL A 46 27.02 19.23 -5.18
N SER A 47 27.54 20.36 -5.64
CA SER A 47 27.89 21.51 -4.78
C SER A 47 26.70 22.15 -4.07
N GLN A 48 25.48 21.88 -4.52
CA GLN A 48 24.26 22.40 -3.91
C GLN A 48 23.67 21.49 -2.83
N CYS A 49 24.20 20.26 -2.68
CA CYS A 49 23.63 19.25 -1.80
C CYS A 49 24.33 19.22 -0.44
N ASP A 50 23.57 19.27 0.66
CA ASP A 50 24.03 18.88 2.00
C ASP A 50 24.08 17.36 2.14
N VAL A 51 23.14 16.67 1.48
CA VAL A 51 23.02 15.20 1.48
C VAL A 51 22.78 14.69 0.07
N ILE A 52 23.46 13.62 -0.31
CA ILE A 52 23.22 12.90 -1.56
C ILE A 52 22.85 11.46 -1.26
N VAL A 53 21.64 11.04 -1.69
CA VAL A 53 21.23 9.62 -1.66
C VAL A 53 21.51 9.03 -3.04
N HIS A 54 22.56 8.20 -3.12
CA HIS A 54 23.00 7.59 -4.37
C HIS A 54 22.28 6.26 -4.60
N LEU A 55 21.18 6.33 -5.38
CA LEU A 55 20.35 5.18 -5.77
C LEU A 55 20.59 4.75 -7.22
N ALA A 56 21.21 5.60 -8.05
CA ALA A 56 21.48 5.29 -9.45
C ALA A 56 22.35 4.03 -9.56
N ALA A 57 21.84 3.03 -10.26
CA ALA A 57 22.52 1.79 -10.55
C ALA A 57 21.86 1.03 -11.70
N MET A 58 22.66 0.29 -12.46
CA MET A 58 22.17 -0.72 -13.39
C MET A 58 21.95 -2.03 -12.65
N ASN A 59 20.74 -2.58 -12.69
CA ASN A 59 20.40 -3.79 -11.96
C ASN A 59 20.27 -5.02 -12.87
N ARG A 60 20.09 -4.81 -14.18
CA ARG A 60 19.88 -5.88 -15.17
C ARG A 60 20.45 -5.49 -16.54
N HIS A 61 21.22 -6.37 -17.12
CA HIS A 61 21.74 -6.30 -18.48
C HIS A 61 22.04 -7.72 -18.98
N GLY A 62 22.05 -7.93 -20.30
CA GLY A 62 22.38 -9.24 -20.88
C GLY A 62 23.82 -9.70 -20.59
N ASP A 63 24.74 -8.74 -20.48
CA ASP A 63 26.13 -8.97 -20.06
C ASP A 63 26.30 -8.47 -18.61
N PRO A 64 26.59 -9.35 -17.64
CA PRO A 64 26.83 -8.97 -16.25
C PRO A 64 28.04 -8.03 -16.03
N GLN A 65 29.05 -8.07 -16.93
CA GLN A 65 30.20 -7.17 -16.83
C GLN A 65 29.79 -5.71 -17.04
N VAL A 66 28.87 -5.45 -17.95
CA VAL A 66 28.31 -4.12 -18.20
C VAL A 66 27.64 -3.56 -16.92
N ILE A 67 26.96 -4.43 -16.15
CA ILE A 67 26.37 -4.04 -14.87
C ILE A 67 27.45 -3.56 -13.89
N TYR A 68 28.51 -4.36 -13.73
CA TYR A 68 29.61 -4.04 -12.83
C TYR A 68 30.29 -2.72 -13.22
N ASP A 69 30.72 -2.61 -14.48
CA ASP A 69 31.45 -1.44 -14.98
C ASP A 69 30.63 -0.16 -14.87
N THR A 70 29.33 -0.24 -15.23
CA THR A 70 28.42 0.90 -15.11
C THR A 70 28.28 1.35 -13.67
N ASN A 71 28.03 0.43 -12.72
CA ASN A 71 27.82 0.79 -11.32
C ASN A 71 29.09 1.39 -10.69
N ILE A 72 30.27 0.84 -11.00
CA ILE A 72 31.54 1.41 -10.53
C ILE A 72 31.78 2.78 -11.16
N SER A 73 31.52 2.96 -12.46
CA SER A 73 31.66 4.25 -13.13
C SER A 73 30.77 5.34 -12.52
N LEU A 74 29.51 5.02 -12.15
CA LEU A 74 28.61 5.97 -11.51
C LEU A 74 29.14 6.44 -10.15
N VAL A 75 29.69 5.52 -9.34
CA VAL A 75 30.32 5.83 -8.06
C VAL A 75 31.55 6.71 -8.25
N GLN A 76 32.43 6.37 -9.22
CA GLN A 76 33.65 7.14 -9.51
C GLN A 76 33.31 8.57 -9.99
N LYS A 77 32.28 8.74 -10.82
CA LYS A 77 31.79 10.05 -11.24
C LYS A 77 31.29 10.88 -10.05
N LEU A 78 30.57 10.29 -9.10
CA LEU A 78 30.13 10.99 -7.90
C LEU A 78 31.31 11.44 -7.05
N ILE A 79 32.29 10.57 -6.80
CA ILE A 79 33.52 10.90 -6.06
C ILE A 79 34.27 12.05 -6.76
N SER A 80 34.50 11.94 -8.08
CA SER A 80 35.18 12.97 -8.87
C SER A 80 34.45 14.32 -8.82
N ALA A 81 33.11 14.30 -8.86
CA ALA A 81 32.32 15.53 -8.76
C ALA A 81 32.45 16.18 -7.37
N CYS A 82 32.43 15.40 -6.30
CA CYS A 82 32.68 15.90 -4.93
C CYS A 82 34.06 16.53 -4.80
N GLU A 83 35.11 15.85 -5.29
CA GLU A 83 36.52 16.33 -5.18
C GLU A 83 36.75 17.61 -6.01
N ARG A 84 36.25 17.66 -7.26
CA ARG A 84 36.42 18.82 -8.14
C ARG A 84 35.59 20.04 -7.72
N SER A 85 34.42 19.82 -7.10
CA SER A 85 33.61 20.93 -6.55
C SER A 85 34.02 21.34 -5.15
N ASN A 86 35.01 20.65 -4.55
CA ASN A 86 35.40 20.79 -3.14
C ASN A 86 34.19 20.72 -2.18
N SER A 87 33.23 19.84 -2.50
CA SER A 87 32.02 19.65 -1.71
C SER A 87 32.03 18.32 -1.01
N MET A 88 31.64 18.32 0.27
CA MET A 88 31.64 17.13 1.12
C MET A 88 30.25 16.82 1.67
N PRO A 89 29.25 16.54 0.78
CA PRO A 89 27.92 16.19 1.24
C PRO A 89 27.94 14.87 2.03
N HIS A 90 26.96 14.67 2.91
CA HIS A 90 26.73 13.34 3.47
C HIS A 90 26.21 12.41 2.36
N ILE A 91 26.99 11.40 1.98
CA ILE A 91 26.58 10.42 0.96
C ILE A 91 25.95 9.20 1.63
N LEU A 92 24.68 8.91 1.28
CA LEU A 92 24.05 7.63 1.54
C LEU A 92 24.09 6.81 0.26
N PHE A 93 24.60 5.58 0.35
CA PHE A 93 24.72 4.68 -0.80
C PHE A 93 23.83 3.47 -0.66
N SER A 94 23.00 3.21 -1.66
CA SER A 94 22.19 2.00 -1.73
C SER A 94 23.04 0.80 -2.13
N SER A 95 23.51 0.05 -1.12
CA SER A 95 24.05 -1.27 -1.34
C SER A 95 22.96 -2.35 -1.28
N SER A 96 23.32 -3.60 -1.25
CA SER A 96 22.38 -4.73 -1.34
C SER A 96 22.87 -5.91 -0.52
N THR A 97 21.93 -6.68 0.04
CA THR A 97 22.24 -8.01 0.63
C THR A 97 22.83 -8.98 -0.40
N GLN A 98 22.84 -8.63 -1.69
CA GLN A 98 23.54 -9.40 -2.72
C GLN A 98 25.05 -9.22 -2.71
N GLU A 99 25.61 -8.30 -1.89
CA GLU A 99 27.08 -8.20 -1.68
C GLU A 99 27.72 -9.52 -1.25
N GLU A 100 26.97 -10.38 -0.59
CA GLU A 100 27.41 -11.69 -0.10
C GLU A 100 27.32 -12.80 -1.14
N LYS A 101 26.72 -12.50 -2.34
CA LYS A 101 26.52 -13.48 -3.40
C LYS A 101 27.64 -13.39 -4.45
N ASP A 102 28.02 -14.52 -4.97
CA ASP A 102 28.99 -14.61 -6.09
C ASP A 102 28.32 -14.23 -7.43
N ASN A 103 28.09 -12.91 -7.59
CA ASN A 103 27.63 -12.32 -8.84
C ASN A 103 28.17 -10.90 -9.02
N LEU A 104 28.29 -10.45 -10.28
CA LEU A 104 28.90 -9.15 -10.61
C LEU A 104 28.06 -7.95 -10.13
N TYR A 105 26.74 -8.08 -10.02
CA TYR A 105 25.90 -7.04 -9.43
C TYR A 105 26.25 -6.84 -7.93
N GLY A 106 26.22 -7.91 -7.13
CA GLY A 106 26.57 -7.86 -5.72
C GLY A 106 27.99 -7.33 -5.50
N LYS A 107 28.95 -7.81 -6.33
CA LYS A 107 30.32 -7.33 -6.31
C LYS A 107 30.40 -5.81 -6.60
N SER A 108 29.66 -5.31 -7.61
CA SER A 108 29.65 -3.88 -7.93
C SER A 108 29.11 -3.02 -6.77
N LYS A 109 28.13 -3.54 -6.00
CA LYS A 109 27.60 -2.87 -4.81
C LYS A 109 28.62 -2.85 -3.67
N LEU A 110 29.29 -3.97 -3.41
CA LEU A 110 30.34 -4.06 -2.40
C LEU A 110 31.51 -3.14 -2.72
N ASP A 111 32.03 -3.19 -3.95
CA ASP A 111 33.20 -2.41 -4.36
C ASP A 111 32.84 -0.91 -4.42
N GLY A 112 31.64 -0.55 -4.92
CA GLY A 112 31.15 0.83 -4.90
C GLY A 112 31.03 1.40 -3.48
N ARG A 113 30.53 0.61 -2.53
CA ARG A 113 30.45 0.99 -1.11
C ARG A 113 31.83 1.23 -0.54
N LYS A 114 32.79 0.33 -0.77
CA LYS A 114 34.19 0.47 -0.31
C LYS A 114 34.88 1.69 -0.92
N LEU A 115 34.64 2.02 -2.18
CA LEU A 115 35.18 3.22 -2.82
C LEU A 115 34.67 4.49 -2.13
N LEU A 116 33.39 4.60 -1.86
CA LEU A 116 32.81 5.75 -1.15
C LEU A 116 33.26 5.82 0.30
N GLU A 117 33.34 4.70 0.99
CA GLU A 117 33.89 4.63 2.36
C GLU A 117 35.34 5.12 2.42
N SER A 118 36.18 4.68 1.48
CA SER A 118 37.57 5.11 1.36
C SER A 118 37.70 6.61 1.03
N TRP A 119 36.83 7.11 0.13
CA TRP A 119 36.75 8.55 -0.18
C TRP A 119 36.36 9.36 1.07
N ALA A 120 35.32 8.95 1.77
CA ALA A 120 34.84 9.65 2.96
C ALA A 120 35.91 9.68 4.07
N THR A 121 36.62 8.58 4.28
CA THR A 121 37.71 8.49 5.27
C THR A 121 38.85 9.46 4.94
N ARG A 122 39.28 9.50 3.66
CA ARG A 122 40.39 10.41 3.23
C ARG A 122 40.00 11.89 3.35
N ASN A 123 38.72 12.22 3.11
CA ASN A 123 38.27 13.61 3.08
C ASN A 123 37.53 14.03 4.36
N GLN A 124 37.49 13.18 5.39
CA GLN A 124 36.72 13.41 6.63
C GLN A 124 35.25 13.74 6.37
N ALA A 125 34.72 13.20 5.28
CA ALA A 125 33.32 13.38 4.86
C ALA A 125 32.41 12.34 5.55
N LYS A 126 31.11 12.60 5.57
CA LYS A 126 30.11 11.66 6.07
C LYS A 126 29.70 10.67 5.00
N PHE A 127 29.66 9.40 5.35
CA PHE A 127 29.19 8.33 4.47
C PHE A 127 28.33 7.32 5.22
N THR A 128 27.26 6.86 4.59
CA THR A 128 26.44 5.76 5.11
C THR A 128 26.15 4.76 4.00
N GLY A 129 26.69 3.56 4.09
CA GLY A 129 26.35 2.42 3.25
C GLY A 129 25.10 1.72 3.79
N LEU A 130 24.04 1.63 2.99
CA LEU A 130 22.81 0.95 3.34
C LEU A 130 22.74 -0.39 2.62
N ILE A 131 22.89 -1.50 3.36
CA ILE A 131 22.77 -2.86 2.83
C ILE A 131 21.28 -3.21 2.84
N ILE A 132 20.64 -3.07 1.66
CA ILE A 132 19.16 -3.12 1.50
C ILE A 132 18.73 -4.53 1.07
N PRO A 133 17.69 -5.11 1.72
CA PRO A 133 17.08 -6.37 1.29
C PRO A 133 16.24 -6.19 0.01
N ASN A 134 15.49 -7.24 -0.41
CA ASN A 134 14.60 -7.10 -1.56
C ASN A 134 13.48 -6.11 -1.26
N VAL A 135 13.37 -5.07 -2.09
CA VAL A 135 12.37 -4.00 -1.93
C VAL A 135 11.16 -4.31 -2.80
N PHE A 136 9.97 -4.13 -2.24
CA PHE A 136 8.72 -4.19 -2.98
C PHE A 136 7.85 -2.97 -2.67
N GLY A 137 6.88 -2.70 -3.53
CA GLY A 137 5.94 -1.59 -3.35
C GLY A 137 5.32 -1.12 -4.67
N PRO A 138 4.47 -0.09 -4.61
CA PRO A 138 3.84 0.52 -5.77
C PRO A 138 4.82 0.95 -6.84
N PHE A 139 4.43 0.84 -8.11
CA PHE A 139 5.15 1.39 -9.28
C PHE A 139 6.53 0.77 -9.57
N GLY A 140 6.85 -0.40 -9.02
CA GLY A 140 8.02 -1.16 -9.47
C GLY A 140 7.82 -1.64 -10.92
N ASN A 141 8.88 -1.63 -11.75
CA ASN A 141 8.78 -2.06 -13.13
C ASN A 141 8.57 -3.59 -13.21
N PRO A 142 7.46 -4.06 -13.82
CA PRO A 142 7.26 -5.49 -14.08
C PRO A 142 8.38 -6.06 -14.95
N TYR A 143 8.66 -7.35 -14.82
CA TYR A 143 9.68 -8.08 -15.60
C TYR A 143 11.11 -7.53 -15.48
N TYR A 144 11.36 -6.64 -14.55
CA TYR A 144 12.69 -6.06 -14.34
C TYR A 144 13.39 -6.67 -13.12
N ASN A 145 13.09 -6.23 -11.91
CA ASN A 145 13.87 -6.63 -10.71
C ASN A 145 13.03 -7.13 -9.54
N SER A 146 11.71 -6.99 -9.61
CA SER A 146 10.81 -7.40 -8.54
C SER A 146 9.84 -8.46 -9.05
N PHE A 147 9.92 -9.66 -8.49
CA PHE A 147 8.94 -10.70 -8.79
C PHE A 147 7.53 -10.29 -8.33
N ILE A 148 7.42 -9.53 -7.22
CA ILE A 148 6.12 -9.01 -6.73
C ILE A 148 5.51 -8.07 -7.77
N ALA A 149 6.29 -7.12 -8.31
CA ALA A 149 5.83 -6.23 -9.37
C ALA A 149 5.36 -7.01 -10.60
N THR A 150 6.12 -8.04 -11.00
CA THR A 150 5.80 -8.91 -12.13
C THR A 150 4.51 -9.69 -11.87
N PHE A 151 4.36 -10.31 -10.70
CA PHE A 151 3.15 -11.06 -10.35
C PHE A 151 1.91 -10.18 -10.26
N CYS A 152 2.03 -8.99 -9.63
CA CYS A 152 0.93 -8.03 -9.58
C CYS A 152 0.47 -7.63 -10.99
N HIS A 153 1.41 -7.28 -11.87
CA HIS A 153 1.11 -6.94 -13.25
C HIS A 153 0.44 -8.10 -13.99
N GLN A 154 1.04 -9.29 -13.93
CA GLN A 154 0.51 -10.47 -14.61
C GLN A 154 -0.93 -10.78 -14.19
N LEU A 155 -1.21 -10.78 -12.88
CA LEU A 155 -2.54 -11.10 -12.36
C LEU A 155 -3.60 -10.07 -12.76
N THR A 156 -3.24 -8.79 -12.81
CA THR A 156 -4.17 -7.71 -13.21
C THR A 156 -4.34 -7.59 -14.73
N HIS A 157 -3.46 -8.23 -15.53
CA HIS A 157 -3.50 -8.24 -17.00
C HIS A 157 -3.82 -9.64 -17.58
N ASN A 158 -4.41 -10.53 -16.76
CA ASN A 158 -4.82 -11.88 -17.15
C ASN A 158 -3.68 -12.77 -17.65
N GLU A 159 -2.46 -12.53 -17.20
CA GLU A 159 -1.34 -13.41 -17.40
C GLU A 159 -1.19 -14.40 -16.23
N THR A 160 -0.54 -15.54 -16.46
CA THR A 160 -0.33 -16.56 -15.43
C THR A 160 1.08 -16.45 -14.83
N PRO A 161 1.23 -16.06 -13.56
CA PRO A 161 2.52 -16.06 -12.90
C PRO A 161 3.14 -17.45 -12.82
N LYS A 162 4.47 -17.51 -13.01
CA LYS A 162 5.24 -18.74 -12.88
C LYS A 162 6.32 -18.57 -11.82
N ILE A 163 6.43 -19.55 -10.93
CA ILE A 163 7.52 -19.65 -9.95
C ILE A 163 8.59 -20.55 -10.52
N ASP A 164 9.76 -20.00 -10.80
CA ASP A 164 10.90 -20.80 -11.24
C ASP A 164 11.62 -21.44 -10.04
N ILE A 165 11.77 -20.70 -8.93
CA ILE A 165 12.38 -21.16 -7.68
C ILE A 165 11.54 -20.67 -6.51
N ASP A 166 11.00 -21.60 -5.71
CA ASP A 166 10.26 -21.26 -4.49
C ASP A 166 11.22 -21.11 -3.29
N GLY A 167 12.00 -20.04 -3.32
CA GLY A 167 12.96 -19.71 -2.26
C GLY A 167 12.35 -18.85 -1.16
N GLU A 168 13.01 -18.85 0.00
CA GLU A 168 12.77 -17.87 1.06
C GLU A 168 13.34 -16.51 0.65
N VAL A 169 12.56 -15.45 0.86
CA VAL A 169 12.92 -14.08 0.53
C VAL A 169 12.74 -13.16 1.72
N LYS A 170 13.71 -12.26 1.93
CA LYS A 170 13.66 -11.18 2.91
C LYS A 170 13.21 -9.91 2.20
N LEU A 171 12.10 -9.35 2.63
CA LEU A 171 11.39 -8.26 1.97
C LEU A 171 11.33 -7.03 2.87
N ILE A 172 11.41 -5.85 2.27
CA ILE A 172 11.07 -4.57 2.88
C ILE A 172 10.12 -3.80 1.95
N TYR A 173 9.09 -3.21 2.53
CA TYR A 173 8.21 -2.31 1.79
C TYR A 173 8.92 -0.98 1.51
N VAL A 174 8.75 -0.44 0.30
CA VAL A 174 9.45 0.80 -0.11
C VAL A 174 9.13 1.99 0.79
N GLY A 175 7.91 2.07 1.33
CA GLY A 175 7.53 3.08 2.32
C GLY A 175 8.36 3.00 3.60
N GLU A 176 8.56 1.80 4.13
CA GLU A 176 9.41 1.56 5.31
C GLU A 176 10.88 1.88 5.02
N LEU A 177 11.35 1.54 3.82
CA LEU A 177 12.72 1.87 3.41
C LEU A 177 12.97 3.37 3.34
N VAL A 178 12.06 4.15 2.76
CA VAL A 178 12.26 5.62 2.67
C VAL A 178 12.21 6.29 4.03
N GLU A 179 11.40 5.78 4.96
CA GLU A 179 11.41 6.22 6.36
C GLU A 179 12.75 5.92 7.04
N GLU A 180 13.33 4.74 6.80
CA GLU A 180 14.62 4.36 7.37
C GLU A 180 15.77 5.20 6.79
N ILE A 181 15.74 5.49 5.49
CA ILE A 181 16.67 6.42 4.86
C ILE A 181 16.57 7.81 5.51
N TRP A 182 15.35 8.31 5.70
CA TRP A 182 15.12 9.61 6.35
C TRP A 182 15.59 9.64 7.81
N LYS A 183 15.31 8.61 8.57
CA LYS A 183 15.85 8.46 9.95
C LYS A 183 17.37 8.49 9.95
N THR A 184 18.00 7.76 9.03
CA THR A 184 19.44 7.71 8.87
C THR A 184 20.05 9.10 8.56
N ILE A 185 19.41 9.86 7.67
CA ILE A 185 19.82 11.24 7.35
C ILE A 185 19.81 12.12 8.60
N LYS A 186 18.76 12.00 9.44
CA LYS A 186 18.58 12.83 10.65
C LYS A 186 19.53 12.46 11.81
N ILE A 187 19.83 11.18 11.97
CA ILE A 187 20.58 10.66 13.14
C ILE A 187 22.09 10.68 12.91
N SER A 188 22.54 10.83 11.68
CA SER A 188 23.94 10.77 11.22
C SER A 188 24.99 10.99 12.32
N GLN A 189 25.40 9.91 12.99
CA GLN A 189 26.49 9.86 13.95
C GLN A 189 27.70 9.20 13.30
N GLY A 190 28.86 9.88 13.40
CA GLY A 190 30.13 9.35 12.88
C GLY A 190 30.42 9.71 11.42
N ASN A 191 31.68 9.47 11.00
CA ASN A 191 32.16 9.89 9.68
C ASN A 191 31.85 8.86 8.59
N SER A 192 31.93 7.55 8.90
CA SER A 192 31.64 6.49 7.94
C SER A 192 31.05 5.27 8.65
N VAL A 193 29.88 4.82 8.19
CA VAL A 193 29.19 3.65 8.76
C VAL A 193 28.52 2.82 7.65
N SER A 194 28.38 1.53 7.88
CA SER A 194 27.58 0.64 7.02
C SER A 194 26.52 -0.05 7.86
N ASN A 195 25.26 0.11 7.47
CA ASN A 195 24.09 -0.40 8.18
C ASN A 195 23.33 -1.41 7.32
N THR A 196 23.02 -2.56 7.88
CA THR A 196 22.07 -3.49 7.26
C THR A 196 20.66 -3.02 7.58
N VAL A 197 19.93 -2.66 6.54
CA VAL A 197 18.51 -2.29 6.67
C VAL A 197 17.71 -3.56 7.03
N LYS A 198 16.98 -3.49 8.13
CA LYS A 198 16.19 -4.62 8.60
C LYS A 198 15.04 -4.89 7.63
N HIS A 199 14.90 -6.13 7.16
CA HIS A 199 13.71 -6.55 6.45
C HIS A 199 12.50 -6.60 7.39
N SER A 200 11.31 -6.32 6.86
CA SER A 200 10.06 -6.36 7.62
C SER A 200 9.36 -7.71 7.53
N GLU A 201 9.67 -8.49 6.49
CA GLU A 201 9.06 -9.80 6.28
C GLU A 201 10.06 -10.83 5.77
N THR A 202 9.88 -12.09 6.20
CA THR A 202 10.56 -13.27 5.66
C THR A 202 9.52 -14.30 5.25
N THR A 203 9.44 -14.60 3.97
CA THR A 203 8.39 -15.46 3.42
C THR A 203 8.88 -16.22 2.18
N LYS A 204 8.07 -17.18 1.70
CA LYS A 204 8.33 -17.89 0.44
C LYS A 204 7.67 -17.17 -0.75
N VAL A 205 8.26 -17.32 -1.93
CA VAL A 205 7.69 -16.78 -3.18
C VAL A 205 6.28 -17.32 -3.43
N SER A 206 6.04 -18.61 -3.14
CA SER A 206 4.72 -19.25 -3.27
C SER A 206 3.66 -18.65 -2.33
N LYS A 207 4.05 -18.28 -1.10
CA LYS A 207 3.12 -17.62 -0.16
C LYS A 207 2.70 -16.25 -0.67
N VAL A 208 3.64 -15.46 -1.22
CA VAL A 208 3.33 -14.16 -1.83
C VAL A 208 2.36 -14.34 -3.00
N LEU A 209 2.62 -15.30 -3.89
CA LEU A 209 1.73 -15.56 -5.03
C LEU A 209 0.34 -16.00 -4.58
N SER A 210 0.23 -16.80 -3.51
CA SER A 210 -1.05 -17.22 -2.93
C SER A 210 -1.87 -16.02 -2.43
N LEU A 211 -1.24 -15.05 -1.75
CA LEU A 211 -1.90 -13.82 -1.31
C LEU A 211 -2.36 -12.96 -2.49
N LEU A 212 -1.51 -12.81 -3.51
CA LEU A 212 -1.85 -12.03 -4.71
C LEU A 212 -2.99 -12.67 -5.52
N ASN A 213 -3.05 -14.01 -5.61
CA ASN A 213 -4.19 -14.72 -6.20
C ASN A 213 -5.48 -14.47 -5.41
N ASN A 214 -5.41 -14.49 -4.07
CA ASN A 214 -6.56 -14.14 -3.23
C ASN A 214 -7.03 -12.69 -3.50
N TYR A 215 -6.12 -11.72 -3.66
CA TYR A 215 -6.51 -10.35 -4.02
C TYR A 215 -7.13 -10.26 -5.43
N LYS A 216 -6.63 -11.04 -6.39
CA LYS A 216 -7.26 -11.14 -7.71
C LYS A 216 -8.68 -11.68 -7.59
N GLU A 217 -8.85 -12.86 -6.99
CA GLU A 217 -10.14 -13.57 -6.92
C GLU A 217 -11.19 -12.81 -6.10
N ASN A 218 -10.81 -12.22 -4.98
CA ASN A 218 -11.75 -11.58 -4.07
C ASN A 218 -11.90 -10.08 -4.32
N TYR A 219 -10.80 -9.33 -4.43
CA TYR A 219 -10.90 -7.90 -4.62
C TYR A 219 -11.10 -7.53 -6.10
N TYR A 220 -10.20 -7.98 -6.97
CA TYR A 220 -10.23 -7.56 -8.38
C TYR A 220 -11.47 -8.08 -9.11
N GLU A 221 -11.89 -9.32 -8.86
CA GLU A 221 -13.04 -9.94 -9.55
C GLU A 221 -14.38 -9.71 -8.83
N LYS A 222 -14.40 -9.66 -7.48
CA LYS A 222 -15.66 -9.63 -6.69
C LYS A 222 -15.85 -8.36 -5.87
N GLY A 223 -14.86 -7.44 -5.83
CA GLY A 223 -14.94 -6.21 -5.05
C GLY A 223 -14.91 -6.41 -3.53
N ILE A 224 -14.40 -7.56 -3.05
CA ILE A 224 -14.33 -7.88 -1.62
C ILE A 224 -12.96 -7.44 -1.08
N PHE A 225 -12.94 -6.44 -0.20
CA PHE A 225 -11.73 -5.98 0.44
C PHE A 225 -11.18 -7.03 1.40
N PRO A 226 -9.87 -7.35 1.34
CA PRO A 226 -9.25 -8.30 2.25
C PRO A 226 -9.12 -7.73 3.67
N ASN A 227 -8.78 -8.60 4.62
CA ASN A 227 -8.39 -8.17 5.95
C ASN A 227 -6.97 -7.53 5.91
N LEU A 228 -6.87 -6.26 6.27
CA LEU A 228 -5.65 -5.47 6.20
C LEU A 228 -5.01 -5.20 7.58
N LYS A 229 -5.24 -6.07 8.57
CA LYS A 229 -4.64 -5.93 9.92
C LYS A 229 -3.15 -6.21 9.91
N ASP A 230 -2.71 -7.22 9.17
CA ASP A 230 -1.29 -7.53 9.00
C ASP A 230 -0.61 -6.47 8.13
N SER A 231 0.58 -6.00 8.54
CA SER A 231 1.28 -4.90 7.86
C SER A 231 1.84 -5.32 6.51
N PHE A 232 2.36 -6.55 6.40
CA PHE A 232 2.89 -7.07 5.15
C PHE A 232 1.75 -7.29 4.13
N GLU A 233 0.65 -7.93 4.55
CA GLU A 233 -0.51 -8.16 3.68
C GLU A 233 -1.13 -6.83 3.22
N ARG A 234 -1.25 -5.84 4.10
CA ARG A 234 -1.70 -4.49 3.75
C ARG A 234 -0.78 -3.81 2.73
N ASN A 235 0.54 -3.86 2.94
CA ASN A 235 1.51 -3.28 2.01
C ASN A 235 1.53 -4.02 0.67
N LEU A 236 1.34 -5.34 0.68
CA LEU A 236 1.24 -6.16 -0.52
C LEU A 236 -0.05 -5.86 -1.30
N PHE A 237 -1.19 -5.73 -0.61
CA PHE A 237 -2.45 -5.31 -1.23
C PHE A 237 -2.35 -3.91 -1.83
N ASN A 238 -1.81 -2.93 -1.08
CA ASN A 238 -1.58 -1.58 -1.60
C ASN A 238 -0.67 -1.57 -2.83
N THR A 239 0.30 -2.48 -2.88
CA THR A 239 1.12 -2.69 -4.07
C THR A 239 0.29 -3.25 -5.22
N PHE A 240 -0.47 -4.33 -4.97
CA PHE A 240 -1.28 -5.00 -5.99
C PHE A 240 -2.25 -4.04 -6.70
N VAL A 241 -2.98 -3.21 -5.95
CA VAL A 241 -4.00 -2.32 -6.53
C VAL A 241 -3.41 -1.26 -7.46
N THR A 242 -2.12 -0.92 -7.34
CA THR A 242 -1.48 0.06 -8.24
C THR A 242 -1.13 -0.51 -9.62
N TYR A 243 -1.24 -1.81 -9.83
CA TYR A 243 -1.05 -2.46 -11.13
C TYR A 243 -2.35 -2.68 -11.90
N ILE A 244 -3.49 -2.35 -11.30
CA ILE A 244 -4.79 -2.37 -12.00
C ILE A 244 -4.80 -1.29 -13.08
N ASP A 245 -5.30 -1.60 -14.24
CA ASP A 245 -5.59 -0.61 -15.29
C ASP A 245 -6.81 0.22 -14.87
N HIS A 246 -6.58 1.29 -14.11
CA HIS A 246 -7.63 2.10 -13.50
C HIS A 246 -8.58 2.73 -14.52
N GLU A 247 -8.11 3.07 -15.73
CA GLU A 247 -8.93 3.70 -16.76
C GLU A 247 -10.00 2.74 -17.31
N ASN A 248 -9.64 1.46 -17.44
CA ASN A 248 -10.55 0.43 -17.94
C ASN A 248 -11.27 -0.33 -16.82
N TYR A 249 -10.74 -0.30 -15.60
CA TYR A 249 -11.31 -1.02 -14.47
C TYR A 249 -12.40 -0.22 -13.75
N PHE A 250 -12.28 1.10 -13.63
CA PHE A 250 -13.25 1.97 -12.96
C PHE A 250 -14.01 2.88 -13.94
N PRO A 251 -15.26 3.31 -13.60
CA PRO A 251 -16.03 2.97 -12.39
C PRO A 251 -16.75 1.62 -12.50
N HIS A 252 -16.92 0.94 -11.36
CA HIS A 252 -17.77 -0.24 -11.26
C HIS A 252 -19.22 0.15 -10.97
N PRO A 253 -20.20 -0.19 -11.81
CA PRO A 253 -21.60 0.04 -11.51
C PRO A 253 -22.07 -0.87 -10.38
N LEU A 254 -22.85 -0.31 -9.46
CA LEU A 254 -23.53 -1.06 -8.42
C LEU A 254 -24.93 -1.46 -8.89
N THR A 255 -25.42 -2.60 -8.43
CA THR A 255 -26.77 -3.05 -8.74
C THR A 255 -27.77 -2.39 -7.81
N LEU A 256 -28.60 -1.49 -8.32
CA LEU A 256 -29.68 -0.86 -7.59
C LEU A 256 -30.96 -1.72 -7.70
N HIS A 257 -31.47 -2.17 -6.57
CA HIS A 257 -32.77 -2.86 -6.46
C HIS A 257 -33.81 -1.86 -5.98
N THR A 258 -34.90 -1.69 -6.73
CA THR A 258 -36.00 -0.75 -6.43
C THR A 258 -37.34 -1.44 -6.47
N ASP A 259 -38.19 -1.17 -5.48
CA ASP A 259 -39.59 -1.59 -5.41
C ASP A 259 -40.47 -0.48 -4.76
N ASP A 260 -41.74 -0.76 -4.48
CA ASP A 260 -42.67 0.20 -3.89
C ASP A 260 -42.28 0.68 -2.48
N ARG A 261 -41.35 -0.01 -1.82
CA ARG A 261 -40.85 0.35 -0.48
C ARG A 261 -39.70 1.34 -0.53
N GLY A 262 -39.03 1.45 -1.67
CA GLY A 262 -37.83 2.28 -1.88
C GLY A 262 -36.72 1.51 -2.60
N SER A 263 -35.48 1.92 -2.40
CA SER A 263 -34.32 1.33 -3.08
C SER A 263 -33.33 0.70 -2.09
N PHE A 264 -32.54 -0.24 -2.60
CA PHE A 264 -31.48 -0.93 -1.88
C PHE A 264 -30.29 -1.19 -2.80
N VAL A 265 -29.07 -0.96 -2.30
CA VAL A 265 -27.82 -1.23 -3.02
C VAL A 265 -26.74 -1.69 -2.08
N GLU A 266 -26.02 -2.76 -2.45
CA GLU A 266 -24.78 -3.14 -1.77
C GLU A 266 -23.67 -2.17 -2.16
N THR A 267 -23.02 -1.52 -1.17
CA THR A 267 -22.04 -0.47 -1.44
C THR A 267 -20.61 -0.94 -1.31
N SER A 268 -20.36 -1.86 -0.38
CA SER A 268 -19.02 -2.44 -0.20
C SER A 268 -19.10 -3.81 0.47
N LYS A 269 -18.14 -4.67 0.11
CA LYS A 269 -17.91 -5.97 0.73
C LYS A 269 -16.52 -5.99 1.35
N VAL A 270 -16.43 -6.53 2.55
CA VAL A 270 -15.15 -6.74 3.26
C VAL A 270 -15.10 -8.20 3.70
N GLU A 271 -13.92 -8.73 3.92
CA GLU A 271 -13.79 -10.06 4.53
C GLU A 271 -14.54 -10.09 5.87
N GLY A 272 -15.58 -10.93 5.98
CA GLY A 272 -16.42 -11.03 7.17
C GLY A 272 -17.59 -10.05 7.23
N GLY A 273 -18.05 -9.48 6.10
CA GLY A 273 -19.27 -8.68 6.07
C GLY A 273 -19.46 -7.81 4.83
N GLN A 274 -20.60 -7.14 4.80
CA GLN A 274 -20.91 -6.20 3.74
C GLN A 274 -21.67 -4.97 4.26
N ASN A 275 -21.58 -3.86 3.54
CA ASN A 275 -22.38 -2.66 3.75
C ASN A 275 -23.34 -2.47 2.61
N SER A 276 -24.54 -2.01 2.95
CA SER A 276 -25.61 -1.71 2.01
C SER A 276 -26.25 -0.37 2.37
N PHE A 277 -26.81 0.29 1.38
CA PHE A 277 -27.56 1.52 1.54
C PHE A 277 -29.00 1.30 1.09
N SER A 278 -29.96 1.83 1.83
CA SER A 278 -31.35 1.77 1.41
C SER A 278 -32.11 3.08 1.63
N THR A 279 -33.15 3.23 0.82
CA THR A 279 -34.18 4.23 1.03
C THR A 279 -35.50 3.53 1.38
N THR A 280 -36.31 4.16 2.26
CA THR A 280 -37.66 3.66 2.60
C THR A 280 -38.65 4.79 2.51
N VAL A 281 -39.73 4.62 1.76
CA VAL A 281 -40.79 5.64 1.64
C VAL A 281 -41.58 5.79 2.94
N PRO A 282 -42.25 6.94 3.16
CA PRO A 282 -43.04 7.19 4.37
C PRO A 282 -44.06 6.08 4.67
N GLY A 283 -44.19 5.72 5.94
CA GLY A 283 -45.16 4.74 6.44
C GLY A 283 -44.77 3.28 6.24
N ILE A 284 -43.68 2.97 5.49
CA ILE A 284 -43.30 1.60 5.19
C ILE A 284 -42.39 1.02 6.26
N THR A 285 -42.67 -0.25 6.60
CA THR A 285 -41.85 -1.09 7.49
C THR A 285 -41.08 -2.13 6.68
N ARG A 286 -39.78 -2.28 6.99
CA ARG A 286 -38.90 -3.34 6.48
C ARG A 286 -38.45 -4.22 7.63
N GLY A 287 -38.04 -5.47 7.35
CA GLY A 287 -37.61 -6.44 8.35
C GLY A 287 -38.74 -7.39 8.73
N ASN A 288 -39.10 -7.50 10.00
CA ASN A 288 -39.92 -8.56 10.59
C ASN A 288 -39.26 -9.92 10.37
N HIS A 289 -38.02 -10.03 10.75
CA HIS A 289 -37.25 -11.27 10.68
C HIS A 289 -36.17 -11.30 11.78
N TYR A 290 -35.61 -12.47 11.98
CA TYR A 290 -34.46 -12.66 12.86
C TYR A 290 -33.41 -13.54 12.20
N HIS A 291 -32.22 -13.56 12.79
CA HIS A 291 -31.06 -14.33 12.35
C HIS A 291 -30.56 -15.26 13.44
N LEU A 292 -29.92 -16.36 13.07
CA LEU A 292 -29.32 -17.32 14.01
C LEU A 292 -27.81 -17.10 14.18
N ARG A 293 -27.13 -16.55 13.16
CA ARG A 293 -25.67 -16.37 13.15
C ARG A 293 -25.22 -14.97 12.72
N LYS A 294 -26.04 -14.24 11.96
CA LYS A 294 -25.69 -12.90 11.47
C LYS A 294 -26.07 -11.83 12.50
N ALA A 295 -25.15 -10.91 12.76
CA ALA A 295 -25.46 -9.66 13.42
C ALA A 295 -25.56 -8.54 12.38
N GLU A 296 -26.50 -7.62 12.59
CA GLU A 296 -26.67 -6.45 11.71
C GLU A 296 -26.59 -5.16 12.50
N ARG A 297 -26.23 -4.08 11.81
CA ARG A 297 -26.31 -2.71 12.31
C ARG A 297 -27.16 -1.87 11.36
N PHE A 298 -28.19 -1.22 11.89
CA PHE A 298 -29.01 -0.27 11.15
C PHE A 298 -28.63 1.15 11.58
N THR A 299 -28.09 1.93 10.66
CA THR A 299 -27.70 3.32 10.91
C THR A 299 -28.64 4.26 10.17
N VAL A 300 -29.40 5.05 10.89
CA VAL A 300 -30.27 6.08 10.31
C VAL A 300 -29.45 7.34 10.08
N ILE A 301 -29.32 7.75 8.80
CA ILE A 301 -28.50 8.90 8.40
C ILE A 301 -29.38 10.15 8.21
N LYS A 302 -30.58 9.98 7.66
CA LYS A 302 -31.51 11.06 7.35
C LYS A 302 -32.94 10.55 7.45
N GLY A 303 -33.87 11.41 7.93
CA GLY A 303 -35.28 11.07 8.15
C GLY A 303 -35.52 10.49 9.54
N LYS A 304 -36.80 10.15 9.82
CA LYS A 304 -37.25 9.65 11.12
C LYS A 304 -37.61 8.19 11.05
N ALA A 305 -37.04 7.39 11.95
CA ALA A 305 -37.29 5.95 11.99
C ALA A 305 -37.79 5.52 13.38
N LYS A 306 -38.63 4.47 13.37
CA LYS A 306 -38.91 3.63 14.53
C LYS A 306 -38.26 2.28 14.27
N ILE A 307 -37.38 1.84 15.18
CA ILE A 307 -36.77 0.49 15.15
C ILE A 307 -37.33 -0.28 16.35
N GLU A 308 -37.77 -1.51 16.11
CA GLU A 308 -38.30 -2.40 17.14
C GLU A 308 -37.53 -3.72 17.17
N LEU A 309 -37.24 -4.19 18.38
CA LEU A 309 -36.54 -5.46 18.66
C LEU A 309 -37.30 -6.26 19.68
N ARG A 310 -37.47 -7.56 19.42
CA ARG A 310 -38.04 -8.50 20.39
C ARG A 310 -37.23 -9.81 20.38
N ARG A 311 -36.77 -10.25 21.56
CA ARG A 311 -36.13 -11.56 21.67
C ARG A 311 -37.13 -12.67 21.38
N ILE A 312 -36.75 -13.64 20.55
CA ILE A 312 -37.60 -14.79 20.21
C ILE A 312 -37.97 -15.53 21.50
N GLY A 313 -39.25 -15.93 21.61
CA GLY A 313 -39.82 -16.58 22.77
C GLY A 313 -40.14 -15.66 23.97
N THR A 314 -40.18 -14.35 23.76
CA THR A 314 -40.60 -13.36 24.76
C THR A 314 -41.56 -12.33 24.14
N ASP A 315 -42.35 -11.63 24.99
CA ASP A 315 -43.32 -10.64 24.58
C ASP A 315 -42.76 -9.19 24.70
N LYS A 316 -41.57 -9.03 25.32
CA LYS A 316 -40.99 -7.71 25.56
C LYS A 316 -40.41 -7.13 24.27
N VAL A 317 -41.01 -6.04 23.78
CA VAL A 317 -40.52 -5.25 22.66
C VAL A 317 -39.68 -4.07 23.16
N HIS A 318 -38.51 -3.86 22.57
CA HIS A 318 -37.70 -2.67 22.74
C HIS A 318 -37.91 -1.77 21.53
N THR A 319 -38.34 -0.53 21.75
CA THR A 319 -38.64 0.44 20.70
C THR A 319 -37.70 1.61 20.77
N PHE A 320 -37.10 1.97 19.65
CA PHE A 320 -36.17 3.11 19.50
C PHE A 320 -36.70 4.08 18.45
N PHE A 321 -36.75 5.36 18.79
CA PHE A 321 -37.09 6.44 17.89
C PHE A 321 -35.82 7.20 17.52
N LEU A 322 -35.51 7.27 16.23
CA LEU A 322 -34.30 7.87 15.68
C LEU A 322 -34.68 9.03 14.77
N ASP A 323 -33.92 10.12 14.85
CA ASP A 323 -34.06 11.30 13.99
C ASP A 323 -32.67 11.62 13.39
N GLY A 324 -32.43 11.09 12.19
CA GLY A 324 -31.15 11.24 11.47
C GLY A 324 -30.87 12.68 11.04
N ASP A 325 -31.92 13.52 10.91
CA ASP A 325 -31.75 14.93 10.56
C ASP A 325 -31.20 15.74 11.73
N LYS A 326 -31.47 15.31 12.95
CA LYS A 326 -30.91 15.92 14.18
C LYS A 326 -29.57 15.31 14.54
N GLN A 327 -29.52 13.98 14.59
CA GLN A 327 -28.31 13.24 14.97
C GLN A 327 -28.33 11.84 14.37
N PRO A 328 -27.48 11.54 13.39
CA PRO A 328 -27.30 10.17 12.90
C PRO A 328 -26.93 9.22 14.05
N CYS A 329 -27.62 8.10 14.12
CA CYS A 329 -27.40 7.10 15.16
C CYS A 329 -27.75 5.69 14.65
N TYR A 330 -27.38 4.68 15.43
CA TYR A 330 -27.55 3.29 15.04
C TYR A 330 -28.18 2.43 16.15
N VAL A 331 -28.72 1.29 15.72
CA VAL A 331 -29.13 0.18 16.61
C VAL A 331 -28.54 -1.10 16.03
N ASP A 332 -27.96 -1.93 16.90
CA ASP A 332 -27.48 -3.26 16.53
C ASP A 332 -28.58 -4.31 16.72
N MET A 333 -28.68 -5.23 15.77
CA MET A 333 -29.66 -6.34 15.74
C MET A 333 -28.92 -7.61 16.16
N PRO A 334 -29.06 -8.06 17.42
CA PRO A 334 -28.45 -9.30 17.88
C PRO A 334 -29.13 -10.52 17.25
N ILE A 335 -28.45 -11.63 17.17
CA ILE A 335 -29.07 -12.92 16.81
C ILE A 335 -30.22 -13.24 17.76
N TRP A 336 -31.17 -14.05 17.28
CA TRP A 336 -32.37 -14.44 18.01
C TRP A 336 -33.26 -13.26 18.47
N HIS A 337 -33.17 -12.10 17.79
CA HIS A 337 -34.08 -10.99 17.97
C HIS A 337 -34.78 -10.68 16.66
N THR A 338 -36.10 -10.86 16.63
CA THR A 338 -36.87 -10.30 15.50
C THR A 338 -36.82 -8.79 15.57
N HIS A 339 -36.69 -8.17 14.41
CA HIS A 339 -36.51 -6.73 14.30
C HIS A 339 -37.16 -6.15 13.05
N ASN A 340 -37.47 -4.87 13.14
CA ASN A 340 -37.98 -4.12 12.00
C ASN A 340 -37.49 -2.65 12.08
N ILE A 341 -37.61 -1.95 10.94
CA ILE A 341 -37.44 -0.50 10.85
C ILE A 341 -38.61 0.08 10.06
N THR A 342 -39.26 1.08 10.64
CA THR A 342 -40.39 1.79 10.03
C THR A 342 -39.99 3.24 9.78
N ASN A 343 -40.26 3.74 8.56
CA ASN A 343 -40.20 5.18 8.29
C ASN A 343 -41.43 5.87 8.91
N ILE A 344 -41.22 6.66 9.96
CA ILE A 344 -42.26 7.41 10.67
C ILE A 344 -42.21 8.92 10.35
N GLY A 345 -41.43 9.32 9.38
CA GLY A 345 -41.37 10.70 8.87
C GLY A 345 -42.23 10.88 7.60
N ASP A 346 -42.26 12.12 7.13
CA ASP A 346 -43.01 12.52 5.94
C ASP A 346 -42.16 12.46 4.65
N ASP A 347 -40.83 12.34 4.80
CA ASP A 347 -39.86 12.26 3.71
C ASP A 347 -39.20 10.88 3.65
N ILE A 348 -38.40 10.65 2.60
CA ILE A 348 -37.64 9.42 2.41
C ILE A 348 -36.65 9.21 3.58
N LEU A 349 -36.69 8.02 4.18
CA LEU A 349 -35.72 7.57 5.16
C LEU A 349 -34.49 7.01 4.49
N TYR A 350 -33.29 7.41 4.92
CA TYR A 350 -32.00 6.93 4.42
C TYR A 350 -31.29 6.13 5.50
N THR A 351 -30.98 4.88 5.19
CA THR A 351 -30.36 3.94 6.13
C THR A 351 -29.14 3.27 5.53
N VAL A 352 -28.07 3.15 6.31
CA VAL A 352 -26.92 2.28 6.01
C VAL A 352 -27.01 1.04 6.87
N PHE A 353 -26.82 -0.11 6.25
CA PHE A 353 -26.80 -1.42 6.90
C PHE A 353 -25.39 -1.99 6.84
N TRP A 354 -24.97 -2.57 7.94
CA TRP A 354 -23.83 -3.49 7.95
C TRP A 354 -24.33 -4.85 8.42
N ILE A 355 -23.81 -5.91 7.81
CA ILE A 355 -24.10 -7.31 8.18
C ILE A 355 -22.81 -8.10 8.26
N SER A 356 -22.69 -8.98 9.26
CA SER A 356 -21.47 -9.69 9.61
C SER A 356 -21.07 -10.83 8.67
N GLU A 357 -21.82 -11.07 7.59
CA GLU A 357 -21.46 -11.98 6.51
C GLU A 357 -22.04 -11.51 5.16
N HIS A 358 -21.55 -12.07 4.07
CA HIS A 358 -22.09 -11.74 2.74
C HIS A 358 -23.47 -12.37 2.56
N TYR A 359 -24.35 -11.66 1.85
CA TYR A 359 -25.63 -12.24 1.47
C TYR A 359 -25.44 -13.45 0.55
N ASN A 360 -26.08 -14.54 0.89
CA ASN A 360 -26.17 -15.74 0.09
C ASN A 360 -27.63 -16.17 -0.03
N ALA A 361 -28.17 -16.18 -1.25
CA ALA A 361 -29.56 -16.53 -1.50
C ALA A 361 -29.90 -18.00 -1.15
N GLU A 362 -28.90 -18.90 -1.24
CA GLU A 362 -29.06 -20.33 -0.93
C GLU A 362 -28.97 -20.63 0.57
N ASP A 363 -28.35 -19.74 1.35
CA ASP A 363 -28.20 -19.84 2.81
C ASP A 363 -28.42 -18.46 3.44
N GLY A 364 -29.67 -17.99 3.34
CA GLY A 364 -30.04 -16.63 3.71
C GLY A 364 -30.01 -16.35 5.21
N ASP A 365 -30.00 -17.34 6.11
CA ASP A 365 -30.11 -17.20 7.57
C ASP A 365 -31.10 -16.10 8.00
N THR A 366 -32.26 -16.07 7.36
CA THR A 366 -33.28 -15.04 7.59
C THR A 366 -34.63 -15.71 7.78
N TYR A 367 -35.23 -15.56 8.97
CA TYR A 367 -36.45 -16.23 9.37
C TYR A 367 -37.52 -15.18 9.67
N PHE A 368 -38.64 -15.26 8.96
CA PHE A 368 -39.74 -14.32 9.14
C PHE A 368 -40.41 -14.49 10.51
N GLU A 369 -40.53 -13.42 11.25
CA GLU A 369 -41.25 -13.33 12.53
C GLU A 369 -41.55 -11.84 12.79
N THR A 370 -42.81 -11.48 13.01
CA THR A 370 -43.22 -10.10 13.38
C THR A 370 -42.69 -9.75 14.78
N VAL A 371 -42.31 -8.48 14.95
CA VAL A 371 -41.91 -7.96 16.26
C VAL A 371 -43.12 -7.88 17.19
#